data_65a2384940588a8530e7180db5a494bf
#
_entry.id   65a2384940588a8530e7180db5a494bf
#
_cell.length_a   1.000
_cell.length_b   1.000
_cell.length_c   1.000
_cell.angle_alpha   90.00
_cell.angle_beta   90.00
_cell.angle_gamma   90.00
#
_symmetry.space_group_name_H-M   'P 1'
#
loop_
_entity.id
_entity.type
_entity.pdbx_description
1 polymer ?
#
loop_
_entity_poly.entity_id
_entity_poly.type
_entity_poly.pdbx_seq_one_letter_code
_entity_poly.pdbx_strand_id
1 'polypeptide(L)'
;DLYMQTHISENLKEIEWVKELFPERKGYLDVYDHYQLLGERSVFAHGVHLCDEECARLAETGSAISFCPTSNFFLGSGLFNLPMAEKHKLNVGLGTDVGGGTSFSLLQTLNEAYKVMQLQGARLSPFKSLYLATLGGARALRLEDRIGNLQPGSDADFLVLDYNATPLLSYRLKQSNNIAETLFVLMTLGDDRTVAQTYAAGALVHQR
;
A
#
# COMPACT_ATOMS: atom_id res chain seq x y z
N ASP A 1 -10.74 12.05 18.70
CA ASP A 1 -10.06 11.92 17.39
C ASP A 1 -9.62 10.47 17.19
N LEU A 2 -10.49 9.65 16.58
CA LEU A 2 -10.20 8.25 16.28
C LEU A 2 -9.83 8.08 14.81
N TYR A 3 -9.04 7.05 14.50
CA TYR A 3 -8.87 6.59 13.12
C TYR A 3 -10.08 5.73 12.73
N MET A 4 -10.46 5.84 11.46
CA MET A 4 -11.43 4.96 10.82
C MET A 4 -10.73 4.17 9.71
N GLN A 5 -10.95 2.86 9.69
CA GLN A 5 -10.45 1.99 8.64
C GLN A 5 -11.59 1.08 8.18
N THR A 6 -11.80 1.02 6.87
CA THR A 6 -12.81 0.17 6.23
C THR A 6 -12.43 -0.15 4.79
N HIS A 7 -13.28 -0.90 4.08
CA HIS A 7 -13.12 -1.26 2.67
C HIS A 7 -13.93 -0.33 1.77
N ILE A 8 -13.52 -0.17 0.52
CA ILE A 8 -14.29 0.56 -0.49
C ILE A 8 -14.05 0.00 -1.88
N SER A 9 -15.13 -0.17 -2.63
CA SER A 9 -15.13 -0.47 -4.07
C SER A 9 -14.12 -1.55 -4.44
N GLU A 10 -14.10 -2.63 -3.66
CA GLU A 10 -13.17 -3.74 -3.88
C GLU A 10 -13.60 -4.58 -5.07
N ASN A 11 -14.90 -4.94 -5.17
CA ASN A 11 -15.41 -5.72 -6.27
C ASN A 11 -16.81 -5.26 -6.73
N LEU A 12 -17.18 -5.63 -7.96
CA LEU A 12 -18.40 -5.13 -8.59
C LEU A 12 -19.68 -5.59 -7.87
N LYS A 13 -19.71 -6.80 -7.31
CA LYS A 13 -20.89 -7.31 -6.59
C LYS A 13 -21.11 -6.57 -5.27
N GLU A 14 -20.03 -6.22 -4.60
CA GLU A 14 -20.08 -5.36 -3.41
C GLU A 14 -20.66 -3.99 -3.74
N ILE A 15 -20.22 -3.36 -4.83
CA ILE A 15 -20.71 -2.06 -5.28
C ILE A 15 -22.20 -2.12 -5.63
N GLU A 16 -22.63 -3.16 -6.35
CA GLU A 16 -24.05 -3.40 -6.67
C GLU A 16 -24.88 -3.54 -5.38
N TRP A 17 -24.42 -4.34 -4.42
CA TRP A 17 -25.09 -4.54 -3.16
C TRP A 17 -25.19 -3.24 -2.32
N VAL A 18 -24.14 -2.46 -2.25
CA VAL A 18 -24.17 -1.14 -1.59
C VAL A 18 -25.19 -0.22 -2.27
N LYS A 19 -25.29 -0.24 -3.61
CA LYS A 19 -26.29 0.53 -4.34
C LYS A 19 -27.73 0.08 -4.04
N GLU A 20 -27.95 -1.22 -3.83
CA GLU A 20 -29.27 -1.73 -3.40
C GLU A 20 -29.62 -1.29 -1.98
N LEU A 21 -28.63 -1.28 -1.07
CA LEU A 21 -28.85 -0.87 0.34
C LEU A 21 -29.05 0.65 0.49
N PHE A 22 -28.44 1.45 -0.39
CA PHE A 22 -28.44 2.92 -0.34
C PHE A 22 -28.84 3.51 -1.70
N PRO A 23 -30.06 3.27 -2.19
CA PRO A 23 -30.48 3.65 -3.55
C PRO A 23 -30.51 5.17 -3.79
N GLU A 24 -30.59 5.97 -2.72
CA GLU A 24 -30.56 7.44 -2.79
C GLU A 24 -29.14 8.03 -2.86
N ARG A 25 -28.09 7.20 -2.73
CA ARG A 25 -26.72 7.66 -2.81
C ARG A 25 -26.18 7.58 -4.24
N LYS A 26 -25.26 8.48 -4.59
CA LYS A 26 -24.65 8.56 -5.93
C LYS A 26 -23.74 7.38 -6.24
N GLY A 27 -23.07 6.83 -5.21
CA GLY A 27 -22.11 5.73 -5.32
C GLY A 27 -21.65 5.26 -3.95
N TYR A 28 -20.70 4.32 -3.92
CA TYR A 28 -20.25 3.72 -2.68
C TYR A 28 -19.56 4.75 -1.78
N LEU A 29 -18.66 5.58 -2.31
CA LEU A 29 -18.01 6.63 -1.54
C LEU A 29 -19.00 7.64 -0.98
N ASP A 30 -20.06 7.99 -1.74
CA ASP A 30 -21.09 8.92 -1.30
C ASP A 30 -21.84 8.44 -0.04
N VAL A 31 -21.91 7.14 0.21
CA VAL A 31 -22.44 6.59 1.47
C VAL A 31 -21.56 7.05 2.63
N TYR A 32 -20.25 6.84 2.56
CA TYR A 32 -19.32 7.26 3.61
C TYR A 32 -19.27 8.78 3.77
N ASP A 33 -19.31 9.54 2.67
CA ASP A 33 -19.31 11.01 2.70
C ASP A 33 -20.57 11.54 3.38
N HIS A 34 -21.74 10.97 3.08
CA HIS A 34 -23.01 11.34 3.71
C HIS A 34 -22.99 11.15 5.25
N TYR A 35 -22.36 10.11 5.72
CA TYR A 35 -22.21 9.85 7.15
C TYR A 35 -20.99 10.52 7.78
N GLN A 36 -20.33 11.44 7.06
CA GLN A 36 -19.18 12.22 7.53
C GLN A 36 -17.98 11.35 7.97
N LEU A 37 -17.77 10.24 7.26
CA LEU A 37 -16.69 9.29 7.55
C LEU A 37 -15.43 9.54 6.71
N LEU A 38 -15.44 10.57 5.84
CA LEU A 38 -14.25 11.00 5.11
C LEU A 38 -13.44 12.00 5.94
N GLY A 39 -12.12 11.90 5.88
CA GLY A 39 -11.25 12.82 6.60
C GLY A 39 -9.80 12.34 6.68
N GLU A 40 -8.94 13.16 7.26
CA GLU A 40 -7.50 12.93 7.34
C GLU A 40 -7.09 11.65 8.10
N ARG A 41 -7.99 11.08 8.92
CA ARG A 41 -7.78 9.85 9.68
C ARG A 41 -8.62 8.67 9.17
N SER A 42 -9.12 8.79 7.94
CA SER A 42 -9.90 7.75 7.29
C SER A 42 -9.05 7.05 6.25
N VAL A 43 -8.86 5.74 6.43
CA VAL A 43 -8.12 4.87 5.52
C VAL A 43 -9.08 3.85 4.93
N PHE A 44 -9.16 3.83 3.61
CA PHE A 44 -10.01 2.91 2.86
C PHE A 44 -9.15 1.86 2.17
N ALA A 45 -9.43 0.58 2.40
CA ALA A 45 -8.73 -0.50 1.72
C ALA A 45 -9.27 -0.71 0.30
N HIS A 46 -8.42 -1.22 -0.58
CA HIS A 46 -8.65 -1.63 -1.97
C HIS A 46 -8.87 -0.48 -2.95
N GLY A 47 -10.06 0.10 -3.02
CA GLY A 47 -10.38 1.17 -3.98
C GLY A 47 -10.22 0.78 -5.45
N VAL A 48 -10.39 -0.52 -5.78
CA VAL A 48 -10.09 -1.09 -7.11
C VAL A 48 -10.93 -0.44 -8.20
N HIS A 49 -12.20 -0.16 -7.91
CA HIS A 49 -13.18 0.36 -8.86
C HIS A 49 -13.58 1.82 -8.58
N LEU A 50 -12.71 2.59 -7.92
CA LEU A 50 -12.93 4.03 -7.76
C LEU A 50 -12.94 4.74 -9.12
N CYS A 51 -13.82 5.72 -9.27
CA CYS A 51 -13.80 6.64 -10.41
C CYS A 51 -12.93 7.88 -10.14
N ASP A 52 -12.76 8.72 -11.17
CA ASP A 52 -11.93 9.92 -11.11
C ASP A 52 -12.45 10.91 -10.05
N GLU A 53 -13.78 11.10 -9.97
CA GLU A 53 -14.45 11.98 -9.02
C GLU A 53 -14.31 11.48 -7.58
N GLU A 54 -14.38 10.17 -7.34
CA GLU A 54 -14.19 9.58 -6.02
C GLU A 54 -12.74 9.72 -5.55
N CYS A 55 -11.76 9.54 -6.44
CA CYS A 55 -10.36 9.81 -6.14
C CYS A 55 -10.12 11.29 -5.78
N ALA A 56 -10.74 12.22 -6.51
CA ALA A 56 -10.67 13.65 -6.22
C ALA A 56 -11.27 13.95 -4.83
N ARG A 57 -12.44 13.39 -4.53
CA ARG A 57 -13.11 13.60 -3.24
C ARG A 57 -12.33 13.06 -2.05
N LEU A 58 -11.76 11.85 -2.17
CA LEU A 58 -10.87 11.29 -1.15
C LEU A 58 -9.64 12.18 -0.91
N ALA A 59 -9.03 12.69 -1.97
CA ALA A 59 -7.90 13.60 -1.86
C ALA A 59 -8.27 14.94 -1.20
N GLU A 60 -9.41 15.53 -1.57
CA GLU A 60 -9.93 16.78 -1.00
C GLU A 60 -10.17 16.69 0.51
N THR A 61 -10.69 15.56 0.99
CA THR A 61 -10.94 15.32 2.41
C THR A 61 -9.70 14.90 3.18
N GLY A 62 -8.58 14.65 2.49
CA GLY A 62 -7.35 14.15 3.10
C GLY A 62 -7.41 12.67 3.48
N SER A 63 -8.45 11.94 3.07
CA SER A 63 -8.55 10.49 3.23
C SER A 63 -7.46 9.76 2.48
N ALA A 64 -7.19 8.51 2.85
CA ALA A 64 -6.13 7.70 2.25
C ALA A 64 -6.65 6.36 1.74
N ILE A 65 -5.93 5.78 0.78
CA ILE A 65 -6.14 4.41 0.29
C ILE A 65 -5.01 3.49 0.79
N SER A 66 -5.41 2.32 1.26
CA SER A 66 -4.52 1.17 1.44
C SER A 66 -4.58 0.30 0.18
N PHE A 67 -3.54 0.36 -0.64
CA PHE A 67 -3.41 -0.47 -1.83
C PHE A 67 -3.03 -1.90 -1.42
N CYS A 68 -3.90 -2.88 -1.68
CA CYS A 68 -3.78 -4.27 -1.24
C CYS A 68 -3.66 -5.23 -2.44
N PRO A 69 -2.59 -5.16 -3.26
CA PRO A 69 -2.51 -5.89 -4.52
C PRO A 69 -2.57 -7.41 -4.35
N THR A 70 -1.97 -7.96 -3.30
CA THR A 70 -1.94 -9.40 -3.04
C THR A 70 -3.36 -9.95 -2.83
N SER A 71 -4.15 -9.26 -1.99
CA SER A 71 -5.55 -9.61 -1.74
C SER A 71 -6.41 -9.43 -3.00
N ASN A 72 -6.27 -8.29 -3.67
CA ASN A 72 -7.02 -8.01 -4.89
C ASN A 72 -6.82 -9.08 -5.97
N PHE A 73 -5.59 -9.62 -6.11
CA PHE A 73 -5.32 -10.73 -7.01
C PHE A 73 -5.89 -12.05 -6.51
N PHE A 74 -5.69 -12.37 -5.24
CA PHE A 74 -6.14 -13.63 -4.65
C PHE A 74 -7.66 -13.79 -4.74
N LEU A 75 -8.40 -12.70 -4.47
CA LEU A 75 -9.86 -12.67 -4.53
C LEU A 75 -10.42 -12.38 -5.94
N GLY A 76 -9.57 -12.01 -6.90
CA GLY A 76 -10.00 -11.65 -8.24
C GLY A 76 -10.76 -10.32 -8.31
N SER A 77 -10.52 -9.42 -7.36
CA SER A 77 -11.21 -8.12 -7.24
C SER A 77 -10.90 -7.17 -8.40
N GLY A 78 -9.67 -7.20 -8.92
CA GLY A 78 -9.23 -6.37 -10.05
C GLY A 78 -7.90 -5.64 -9.81
N LEU A 79 -7.66 -4.60 -10.60
CA LEU A 79 -6.40 -3.85 -10.63
C LEU A 79 -6.62 -2.41 -10.15
N PHE A 80 -6.08 -2.06 -8.98
CA PHE A 80 -6.12 -0.69 -8.48
C PHE A 80 -5.38 0.29 -9.41
N ASN A 81 -6.02 1.41 -9.75
CA ASN A 81 -5.47 2.42 -10.66
C ASN A 81 -4.62 3.45 -9.90
N LEU A 82 -3.37 3.09 -9.56
CA LEU A 82 -2.45 3.99 -8.88
C LEU A 82 -2.16 5.29 -9.67
N PRO A 83 -1.97 5.29 -11.01
CA PRO A 83 -1.83 6.54 -11.77
C PRO A 83 -2.99 7.51 -11.61
N MET A 84 -4.23 7.04 -11.56
CA MET A 84 -5.40 7.88 -11.32
C MET A 84 -5.37 8.47 -9.90
N ALA A 85 -5.06 7.68 -8.88
CA ALA A 85 -4.90 8.15 -7.51
C ALA A 85 -3.81 9.24 -7.41
N GLU A 86 -2.67 9.04 -8.08
CA GLU A 86 -1.56 10.01 -8.12
C GLU A 86 -1.94 11.31 -8.84
N LYS A 87 -2.71 11.25 -9.93
CA LYS A 87 -3.23 12.42 -10.64
C LYS A 87 -3.96 13.37 -9.69
N HIS A 88 -4.71 12.81 -8.74
CA HIS A 88 -5.44 13.57 -7.72
C HIS A 88 -4.63 13.85 -6.44
N LYS A 89 -3.37 13.42 -6.37
CA LYS A 89 -2.51 13.53 -5.17
C LYS A 89 -3.13 12.83 -3.95
N LEU A 90 -3.91 11.78 -4.19
CA LEU A 90 -4.48 10.95 -3.15
C LEU A 90 -3.37 10.26 -2.35
N ASN A 91 -3.47 10.27 -1.03
CA ASN A 91 -2.55 9.53 -0.18
C ASN A 91 -2.74 8.03 -0.35
N VAL A 92 -1.69 7.34 -0.75
CA VAL A 92 -1.70 5.88 -0.93
C VAL A 92 -0.56 5.26 -0.13
N GLY A 93 -0.91 4.33 0.73
CA GLY A 93 0.00 3.40 1.38
C GLY A 93 -0.19 1.98 0.84
N LEU A 94 0.71 1.08 1.20
CA LEU A 94 0.63 -0.34 0.82
C LEU A 94 0.10 -1.16 2.00
N GLY A 95 -0.83 -2.08 1.75
CA GLY A 95 -1.37 -3.00 2.74
C GLY A 95 -1.27 -4.46 2.31
N THR A 96 -1.01 -5.36 3.26
CA THR A 96 -0.95 -6.82 3.02
C THR A 96 -2.32 -7.45 2.99
N ASP A 97 -3.26 -6.92 3.78
CA ASP A 97 -4.62 -7.43 3.92
C ASP A 97 -4.66 -8.95 4.17
N VAL A 98 -3.82 -9.46 5.09
CA VAL A 98 -3.75 -10.89 5.39
C VAL A 98 -5.09 -11.41 5.90
N GLY A 99 -5.56 -12.46 5.22
CA GLY A 99 -6.90 -13.02 5.27
C GLY A 99 -7.46 -13.10 3.87
N GLY A 100 -7.58 -11.99 3.14
CA GLY A 100 -7.65 -11.90 1.68
C GLY A 100 -6.26 -11.94 1.04
N GLY A 101 -5.28 -11.23 1.60
CA GLY A 101 -3.88 -11.35 1.21
C GLY A 101 -3.19 -12.60 1.76
N THR A 102 -2.15 -13.07 1.09
CA THR A 102 -1.50 -14.37 1.33
C THR A 102 -0.15 -14.29 2.04
N SER A 103 0.30 -13.09 2.45
CA SER A 103 1.59 -12.89 3.11
C SER A 103 1.59 -11.63 3.98
N PHE A 104 2.28 -11.67 5.11
CA PHE A 104 2.59 -10.47 5.91
C PHE A 104 3.78 -9.66 5.35
N SER A 105 4.52 -10.19 4.38
CA SER A 105 5.69 -9.52 3.81
C SER A 105 5.29 -8.40 2.85
N LEU A 106 5.59 -7.15 3.21
CA LEU A 106 5.43 -6.01 2.29
C LEU A 106 6.33 -6.12 1.05
N LEU A 107 7.45 -6.84 1.10
CA LEU A 107 8.26 -7.12 -0.10
C LEU A 107 7.49 -7.98 -1.11
N GLN A 108 6.78 -9.00 -0.66
CA GLN A 108 5.89 -9.80 -1.53
C GLN A 108 4.71 -8.97 -2.04
N THR A 109 4.13 -8.11 -1.19
CA THR A 109 3.08 -7.19 -1.62
C THR A 109 3.58 -6.21 -2.69
N LEU A 110 4.82 -5.74 -2.60
CA LEU A 110 5.45 -4.90 -3.64
C LEU A 110 5.63 -5.63 -4.97
N ASN A 111 5.96 -6.94 -4.93
CA ASN A 111 6.02 -7.75 -6.14
C ASN A 111 4.65 -7.77 -6.86
N GLU A 112 3.57 -7.96 -6.13
CA GLU A 112 2.22 -7.92 -6.72
C GLU A 112 1.86 -6.50 -7.21
N ALA A 113 2.19 -5.45 -6.45
CA ALA A 113 1.99 -4.06 -6.88
C ALA A 113 2.71 -3.77 -8.22
N TYR A 114 3.94 -4.26 -8.40
CA TYR A 114 4.67 -4.15 -9.65
C TYR A 114 3.92 -4.81 -10.82
N LYS A 115 3.38 -6.03 -10.62
CA LYS A 115 2.62 -6.75 -11.65
C LYS A 115 1.32 -6.03 -12.00
N VAL A 116 0.59 -5.49 -11.00
CA VAL A 116 -0.60 -4.66 -11.23
C VAL A 116 -0.29 -3.50 -12.17
N MET A 117 0.81 -2.79 -11.92
CA MET A 117 1.20 -1.65 -12.76
C MET A 117 1.58 -2.09 -14.17
N GLN A 118 2.33 -3.18 -14.33
CA GLN A 118 2.68 -3.72 -15.64
C GLN A 118 1.46 -4.13 -16.47
N LEU A 119 0.47 -4.77 -15.85
CA LEU A 119 -0.79 -5.15 -16.51
C LEU A 119 -1.61 -3.95 -17.00
N GLN A 120 -1.42 -2.79 -16.39
CA GLN A 120 -2.06 -1.52 -16.77
C GLN A 120 -1.19 -0.66 -17.71
N GLY A 121 -0.06 -1.17 -18.21
CA GLY A 121 0.86 -0.44 -19.07
C GLY A 121 1.61 0.70 -18.37
N ALA A 122 1.60 0.72 -17.05
CA ALA A 122 2.29 1.71 -16.23
C ALA A 122 3.56 1.11 -15.59
N ARG A 123 4.42 1.97 -15.03
CA ARG A 123 5.66 1.53 -14.39
C ARG A 123 5.67 1.89 -12.91
N LEU A 124 6.04 0.94 -12.08
CA LEU A 124 6.32 1.16 -10.67
C LEU A 124 7.83 1.13 -10.45
N SER A 125 8.43 2.31 -10.22
CA SER A 125 9.87 2.38 -9.96
C SER A 125 10.21 1.79 -8.58
N PRO A 126 11.44 1.26 -8.37
CA PRO A 126 11.85 0.73 -7.06
C PRO A 126 11.77 1.77 -5.94
N PHE A 127 12.08 3.03 -6.23
CA PHE A 127 11.98 4.12 -5.24
C PHE A 127 10.52 4.43 -4.86
N LYS A 128 9.60 4.44 -5.86
CA LYS A 128 8.17 4.61 -5.58
C LYS A 128 7.61 3.44 -4.80
N SER A 129 8.04 2.23 -5.11
CA SER A 129 7.68 1.01 -4.36
C SER A 129 8.06 1.14 -2.89
N LEU A 130 9.32 1.49 -2.62
CA LEU A 130 9.80 1.69 -1.25
C LEU A 130 9.04 2.81 -0.55
N TYR A 131 8.76 3.93 -1.24
CA TYR A 131 7.95 5.02 -0.71
C TYR A 131 6.56 4.53 -0.27
N LEU A 132 5.85 3.76 -1.08
CA LEU A 132 4.52 3.24 -0.74
C LEU A 132 4.54 2.34 0.51
N ALA A 133 5.61 1.57 0.69
CA ALA A 133 5.79 0.66 1.82
C ALA A 133 6.36 1.35 3.09
N THR A 134 6.74 2.62 3.03
CA THR A 134 7.37 3.36 4.13
C THR A 134 6.68 4.71 4.34
N LEU A 135 7.24 5.80 3.82
CA LEU A 135 6.72 7.16 4.02
C LEU A 135 5.30 7.36 3.45
N GLY A 136 4.93 6.65 2.37
CA GLY A 136 3.56 6.67 1.83
C GLY A 136 2.55 6.10 2.84
N GLY A 137 2.87 4.97 3.46
CA GLY A 137 2.08 4.40 4.56
C GLY A 137 2.01 5.33 5.78
N ALA A 138 3.15 5.91 6.18
CA ALA A 138 3.20 6.88 7.28
C ALA A 138 2.28 8.08 7.01
N ARG A 139 2.32 8.65 5.80
CA ARG A 139 1.43 9.75 5.38
C ARG A 139 -0.04 9.36 5.37
N ALA A 140 -0.37 8.15 4.90
CA ALA A 140 -1.73 7.64 4.94
C ALA A 140 -2.27 7.54 6.38
N LEU A 141 -1.38 7.35 7.35
CA LEU A 141 -1.68 7.29 8.78
C LEU A 141 -1.43 8.61 9.54
N ARG A 142 -1.03 9.69 8.84
CA ARG A 142 -0.65 10.97 9.49
C ARG A 142 0.43 10.83 10.56
N LEU A 143 1.42 9.99 10.28
CA LEU A 143 2.55 9.71 11.16
C LEU A 143 3.90 10.07 10.52
N GLU A 144 3.90 10.78 9.38
CA GLU A 144 5.10 11.13 8.62
C GLU A 144 6.10 12.01 9.36
N ASP A 145 5.63 12.74 10.37
CA ASP A 145 6.50 13.54 11.26
C ASP A 145 7.28 12.67 12.26
N ARG A 146 6.89 11.40 12.41
CA ARG A 146 7.49 10.47 13.37
C ARG A 146 8.18 9.29 12.74
N ILE A 147 7.57 8.66 11.73
CA ILE A 147 8.02 7.40 11.11
C ILE A 147 8.04 7.46 9.59
N GLY A 148 8.55 6.39 8.96
CA GLY A 148 8.54 6.23 7.50
C GLY A 148 9.79 6.75 6.80
N ASN A 149 10.73 7.35 7.53
CA ASN A 149 12.03 7.81 7.04
C ASN A 149 13.08 7.73 8.15
N LEU A 150 14.35 8.02 7.80
CA LEU A 150 15.49 8.00 8.73
C LEU A 150 16.08 9.42 8.95
N GLN A 151 15.24 10.45 8.94
CA GLN A 151 15.70 11.81 9.18
C GLN A 151 15.96 12.05 10.68
N PRO A 152 16.90 12.94 11.02
CA PRO A 152 17.09 13.34 12.41
C PRO A 152 15.80 13.86 13.05
N GLY A 153 15.43 13.31 14.19
CA GLY A 153 14.19 13.63 14.91
C GLY A 153 13.04 12.63 14.68
N SER A 154 13.14 11.77 13.66
CA SER A 154 12.18 10.66 13.50
C SER A 154 12.47 9.52 14.46
N ASP A 155 11.44 8.76 14.81
CA ASP A 155 11.59 7.50 15.53
C ASP A 155 12.43 6.52 14.68
N ALA A 156 13.34 5.79 15.31
CA ALA A 156 14.24 4.87 14.61
C ALA A 156 13.53 3.53 14.32
N ASP A 157 12.57 3.57 13.38
CA ASP A 157 11.85 2.42 12.87
C ASP A 157 12.50 1.98 11.56
N PHE A 158 13.20 0.85 11.58
CA PHE A 158 13.90 0.36 10.38
C PHE A 158 14.07 -1.16 10.36
N LEU A 159 14.33 -1.68 9.17
CA LEU A 159 14.65 -3.08 8.91
C LEU A 159 16.12 -3.23 8.52
N VAL A 160 16.74 -4.33 8.95
CA VAL A 160 17.98 -4.85 8.38
C VAL A 160 17.63 -6.00 7.47
N LEU A 161 18.02 -5.89 6.19
CA LEU A 161 17.74 -6.90 5.18
C LEU A 161 18.95 -7.75 4.87
N ASP A 162 18.77 -9.08 4.89
CA ASP A 162 19.80 -10.06 4.53
C ASP A 162 19.78 -10.32 3.02
N TYR A 163 20.81 -9.90 2.33
CA TYR A 163 20.97 -10.11 0.89
C TYR A 163 21.29 -11.58 0.52
N ASN A 164 21.58 -12.40 1.49
CA ASN A 164 21.85 -13.84 1.32
C ASN A 164 20.71 -14.73 1.83
N ALA A 165 19.54 -14.15 2.10
CA ALA A 165 18.38 -14.88 2.65
C ALA A 165 17.96 -16.09 1.79
N THR A 166 18.13 -16.03 0.48
CA THR A 166 17.95 -17.16 -0.44
C THR A 166 19.05 -17.19 -1.51
N PRO A 167 19.38 -18.39 -2.07
CA PRO A 167 20.37 -18.49 -3.14
C PRO A 167 20.05 -17.63 -4.38
N LEU A 168 18.76 -17.56 -4.77
CA LEU A 168 18.32 -16.77 -5.91
C LEU A 168 18.47 -15.26 -5.64
N LEU A 169 18.05 -14.79 -4.47
CA LEU A 169 18.18 -13.39 -4.06
C LEU A 169 19.67 -12.99 -4.06
N SER A 170 20.52 -13.78 -3.41
CA SER A 170 21.97 -13.53 -3.38
C SER A 170 22.60 -13.49 -4.77
N TYR A 171 22.24 -14.46 -5.63
CA TYR A 171 22.74 -14.49 -7.01
C TYR A 171 22.35 -13.22 -7.79
N ARG A 172 21.09 -12.80 -7.69
CA ARG A 172 20.59 -11.62 -8.42
C ARG A 172 21.15 -10.31 -7.87
N LEU A 173 21.29 -10.18 -6.55
CA LEU A 173 21.87 -8.97 -5.93
C LEU A 173 23.34 -8.77 -6.29
N LYS A 174 24.12 -9.84 -6.50
CA LYS A 174 25.51 -9.75 -6.98
C LYS A 174 25.64 -9.13 -8.39
N GLN A 175 24.54 -9.11 -9.16
CA GLN A 175 24.49 -8.50 -10.50
C GLN A 175 24.01 -7.05 -10.47
N SER A 176 23.60 -6.54 -9.30
CA SER A 176 23.12 -5.17 -9.16
C SER A 176 24.29 -4.19 -9.12
N ASN A 177 24.24 -3.16 -9.97
CA ASN A 177 25.32 -2.16 -10.12
C ASN A 177 25.02 -0.85 -9.38
N ASN A 178 23.78 -0.67 -8.92
CA ASN A 178 23.33 0.54 -8.26
C ASN A 178 22.14 0.25 -7.33
N ILE A 179 21.79 1.23 -6.50
CA ILE A 179 20.72 1.08 -5.52
C ILE A 179 19.33 0.82 -6.15
N ALA A 180 19.03 1.37 -7.32
CA ALA A 180 17.75 1.15 -7.98
C ALA A 180 17.59 -0.32 -8.41
N GLU A 181 18.66 -0.94 -8.93
CA GLU A 181 18.68 -2.37 -9.26
C GLU A 181 18.58 -3.24 -7.99
N THR A 182 19.30 -2.88 -6.93
CA THR A 182 19.21 -3.55 -5.64
C THR A 182 17.78 -3.54 -5.10
N LEU A 183 17.14 -2.37 -5.06
CA LEU A 183 15.75 -2.22 -4.60
C LEU A 183 14.78 -2.98 -5.52
N PHE A 184 15.03 -2.99 -6.83
CA PHE A 184 14.21 -3.77 -7.76
C PHE A 184 14.27 -5.26 -7.49
N VAL A 185 15.46 -5.79 -7.22
CA VAL A 185 15.64 -7.21 -6.86
C VAL A 185 14.94 -7.52 -5.53
N LEU A 186 15.10 -6.66 -4.53
CA LEU A 186 14.44 -6.83 -3.22
C LEU A 186 12.91 -6.81 -3.33
N MET A 187 12.33 -5.87 -4.09
CA MET A 187 10.88 -5.80 -4.25
C MET A 187 10.29 -6.93 -5.09
N THR A 188 11.10 -7.62 -5.92
CA THR A 188 10.61 -8.69 -6.81
C THR A 188 10.90 -10.11 -6.30
N LEU A 189 11.95 -10.29 -5.51
CA LEU A 189 12.40 -11.58 -5.02
C LEU A 189 12.50 -11.67 -3.49
N GLY A 190 12.37 -10.53 -2.78
CA GLY A 190 12.38 -10.51 -1.32
C GLY A 190 11.08 -11.03 -0.73
N ASP A 191 11.19 -11.65 0.44
CA ASP A 191 10.08 -12.13 1.24
C ASP A 191 10.39 -11.96 2.75
N ASP A 192 9.63 -12.61 3.64
CA ASP A 192 9.83 -12.57 5.09
C ASP A 192 11.22 -13.04 5.51
N ARG A 193 11.82 -13.99 4.79
CA ARG A 193 13.20 -14.49 5.03
C ARG A 193 14.26 -13.42 4.81
N THR A 194 13.93 -12.37 4.03
CA THR A 194 14.86 -11.27 3.76
C THR A 194 15.01 -10.34 4.98
N VAL A 195 14.05 -10.31 5.90
CA VAL A 195 14.12 -9.49 7.10
C VAL A 195 15.01 -10.19 8.15
N ALA A 196 16.20 -9.64 8.38
CA ALA A 196 17.12 -10.15 9.39
C ALA A 196 16.83 -9.56 10.77
N GLN A 197 16.55 -8.27 10.85
CA GLN A 197 16.23 -7.58 12.10
C GLN A 197 15.14 -6.51 11.87
N THR A 198 14.33 -6.27 12.90
CA THR A 198 13.36 -5.18 12.95
C THR A 198 13.60 -4.34 14.18
N TYR A 199 13.68 -3.03 13.99
CA TYR A 199 13.79 -2.06 15.06
C TYR A 199 12.54 -1.18 15.11
N ALA A 200 12.02 -0.94 16.29
CA ALA A 200 10.93 0.00 16.57
C ALA A 200 11.35 0.96 17.66
N ALA A 201 11.27 2.27 17.39
CA ALA A 201 11.77 3.34 18.27
C ALA A 201 13.21 3.09 18.76
N GLY A 202 14.07 2.54 17.89
CA GLY A 202 15.45 2.20 18.19
C GLY A 202 15.67 0.91 18.98
N ALA A 203 14.62 0.26 19.45
CA ALA A 203 14.72 -1.03 20.13
C ALA A 203 14.65 -2.20 19.13
N LEU A 204 15.54 -3.17 19.26
CA LEU A 204 15.49 -4.44 18.51
C LEU A 204 14.26 -5.24 18.97
N VAL A 205 13.26 -5.42 18.10
CA VAL A 205 12.02 -6.13 18.41
C VAL A 205 11.91 -7.50 17.73
N HIS A 206 12.71 -7.73 16.70
CA HIS A 206 12.81 -9.03 16.02
C HIS A 206 14.22 -9.26 15.48
N GLN A 207 14.69 -10.49 15.59
CA GLN A 207 15.92 -11.00 14.97
C GLN A 207 15.70 -12.44 14.53
N ARG A 208 15.99 -12.70 13.25
CA ARG A 208 15.98 -14.05 12.67
C ARG A 208 17.24 -14.84 13.08
#